data_c65271abe04f1252e7fe9593d49cc72b
#
_entry.id   c65271abe04f1252e7fe9593d49cc72b
#
_cell.length_a   1.000
_cell.length_b   1.000
_cell.length_c   1.000
_cell.angle_alpha   90.00
_cell.angle_beta   90.00
_cell.angle_gamma   90.00
#
_symmetry.space_group_name_H-M   'P 1'
#
loop_
_entity.id
_entity.type
_entity.pdbx_description
1 polymer ?
#
loop_
_entity_poly.entity_id
_entity_poly.type
_entity_poly.pdbx_seq_one_letter_code
_entity_poly.pdbx_strand_id
1 'polypeptide(L)'
;MAFVTVNGAEIYYQTYGRKRSGQAPIYLIHGATGTGHSNWNKVAPLLAEDFYVIVPDCRGHGRSTNPNMTYSFKELAADVAGTIRALGFERAHVIGHSNGGNIALVTLVEHPDVIQTCIPQAANAWVSPDLVEKEPPIFDPDFIQRERSLWYEELINLHAPLGENYWRDLVLLTVKEIISEPNYTPADLAGVNRPTLMIQGELDRVNAPYKHGQFIARYIPAAEAWIPKGIAHTVHDEIMTEWLERVRDFIARRGTDASEKLYRYRLERHQDARKGIFDPRLNADGVLIGTVLNEEMQSEVLKVLDVPPVENKLKVLITKETPWALINRPLEDVRRKPSILAERVSQARMGESARVIETNGDWSLVRLEHDGYSGWVHSASLHICTESQVRTFQSQCNVIVSAVLAEAQNDEDVLVQRIPFATLAYRMNEKEAVSFLQLPDGRIWKVRSQDLTPLENRPTTNEDGIKRTLDLIQRFCGVPYLWGGRTPYGFDCSGLAGTFYSFMGVTIPRDADQQHFAGEVVEGTPAPGDLLYFGEKNEDDDSVHISHVAVSLGGDLFLHSNGADWGTSYNSFDLSSRIYRKWLHENYRGARRFR
;
A
#
# COMPACT_ATOMS: atom_id res chain seq x y z
N MET A 1 31.70 -2.47 29.21
CA MET A 1 31.66 -3.94 29.06
C MET A 1 30.88 -4.46 30.25
N ALA A 2 29.81 -5.13 30.02
CA ALA A 2 28.94 -5.59 31.09
C ALA A 2 28.49 -7.03 30.82
N PHE A 3 28.21 -7.73 31.91
CA PHE A 3 27.59 -9.04 31.89
C PHE A 3 26.28 -9.01 32.67
N VAL A 4 25.36 -9.86 32.25
CA VAL A 4 24.13 -10.11 32.97
C VAL A 4 23.88 -11.61 33.06
N THR A 5 23.47 -12.10 34.23
CA THR A 5 23.16 -13.52 34.40
C THR A 5 21.70 -13.76 34.09
N VAL A 6 21.43 -14.60 33.09
CA VAL A 6 20.08 -15.03 32.66
C VAL A 6 20.07 -16.53 32.35
N ASN A 7 19.05 -17.22 32.81
CA ASN A 7 18.83 -18.65 32.54
C ASN A 7 20.10 -19.52 32.76
N GLY A 8 20.90 -19.19 33.82
CA GLY A 8 22.11 -19.90 34.19
C GLY A 8 23.35 -19.60 33.34
N ALA A 9 23.27 -18.68 32.36
CA ALA A 9 24.39 -18.21 31.55
C ALA A 9 24.76 -16.77 31.88
N GLU A 10 26.02 -16.41 31.72
CA GLU A 10 26.48 -15.03 31.74
C GLU A 10 26.49 -14.48 30.33
N ILE A 11 25.59 -13.55 30.03
CA ILE A 11 25.46 -12.91 28.73
C ILE A 11 26.25 -11.61 28.73
N TYR A 12 27.27 -11.56 27.87
CA TYR A 12 28.04 -10.35 27.60
C TYR A 12 27.24 -9.44 26.67
N TYR A 13 27.29 -8.12 26.95
CA TYR A 13 26.66 -7.13 26.08
C TYR A 13 27.43 -5.82 26.03
N GLN A 14 27.28 -5.13 24.91
CA GLN A 14 27.71 -3.73 24.72
C GLN A 14 26.50 -2.84 24.60
N THR A 15 26.67 -1.55 24.94
CA THR A 15 25.60 -0.56 24.79
C THR A 15 26.11 0.68 24.10
N TYR A 16 25.23 1.29 23.31
CA TYR A 16 25.49 2.54 22.60
C TYR A 16 24.34 3.53 22.87
N GLY A 17 24.65 4.83 22.79
CA GLY A 17 23.67 5.88 23.02
C GLY A 17 23.34 6.13 24.51
N ARG A 18 22.25 6.85 24.74
CA ARG A 18 21.81 7.22 26.10
C ARG A 18 20.42 6.67 26.39
N LYS A 19 20.26 6.08 27.55
CA LYS A 19 18.93 5.64 28.05
C LYS A 19 18.04 6.86 28.24
N ARG A 20 16.84 6.85 27.59
CA ARG A 20 15.81 7.88 27.73
C ARG A 20 14.59 7.30 28.45
N SER A 21 14.01 8.06 29.34
CA SER A 21 12.81 7.61 30.07
C SER A 21 11.65 7.39 29.11
N GLY A 22 10.95 6.28 29.25
CA GLY A 22 9.78 5.96 28.41
C GLY A 22 10.09 5.46 26.99
N GLN A 23 11.37 5.42 26.58
CA GLN A 23 11.76 4.91 25.28
C GLN A 23 12.25 3.46 25.39
N ALA A 24 11.68 2.56 24.58
CA ALA A 24 12.16 1.20 24.44
C ALA A 24 13.55 1.19 23.75
N PRO A 25 14.51 0.38 24.23
CA PRO A 25 15.80 0.24 23.58
C PRO A 25 15.70 -0.58 22.29
N ILE A 26 16.70 -0.48 21.43
CA ILE A 26 16.94 -1.45 20.37
C ILE A 26 17.82 -2.57 20.90
N TYR A 27 17.43 -3.82 20.64
CA TYR A 27 18.18 -5.03 20.97
C TYR A 27 18.59 -5.75 19.70
N LEU A 28 19.91 -5.84 19.43
CA LEU A 28 20.46 -6.33 18.16
C LEU A 28 21.04 -7.74 18.34
N ILE A 29 20.50 -8.73 17.61
CA ILE A 29 20.90 -10.13 17.69
C ILE A 29 21.71 -10.51 16.44
N HIS A 30 22.94 -11.02 16.66
CA HIS A 30 23.86 -11.40 15.58
C HIS A 30 23.49 -12.73 14.90
N GLY A 31 24.03 -12.96 13.72
CA GLY A 31 23.87 -14.20 12.96
C GLY A 31 24.68 -15.39 13.54
N ALA A 32 24.51 -16.54 12.91
CA ALA A 32 25.20 -17.79 13.28
C ALA A 32 26.70 -17.59 13.42
N THR A 33 27.28 -18.14 14.49
CA THR A 33 28.72 -18.13 14.77
C THR A 33 29.40 -16.75 14.86
N GLY A 34 28.64 -15.65 14.75
CA GLY A 34 29.14 -14.30 14.93
C GLY A 34 29.16 -13.84 16.39
N THR A 35 29.34 -12.55 16.60
CA THR A 35 29.21 -11.86 17.88
C THR A 35 28.42 -10.56 17.67
N GLY A 36 27.93 -9.96 18.74
CA GLY A 36 27.29 -8.66 18.64
C GLY A 36 28.17 -7.62 17.94
N HIS A 37 29.45 -7.61 18.29
CA HIS A 37 30.40 -6.67 17.66
C HIS A 37 30.66 -6.99 16.18
N SER A 38 30.88 -8.25 15.81
CA SER A 38 31.21 -8.59 14.41
C SER A 38 30.07 -8.24 13.45
N ASN A 39 28.81 -8.39 13.87
CA ASN A 39 27.63 -8.12 13.04
C ASN A 39 27.21 -6.64 13.03
N TRP A 40 27.28 -5.95 14.19
CA TRP A 40 26.57 -4.70 14.38
C TRP A 40 27.46 -3.47 14.63
N ASN A 41 28.79 -3.61 14.59
CA ASN A 41 29.73 -2.52 14.90
C ASN A 41 29.57 -1.27 14.05
N LYS A 42 29.12 -1.41 12.79
CA LYS A 42 28.88 -0.31 11.86
C LYS A 42 27.51 0.35 12.09
N VAL A 43 26.50 -0.45 12.43
CA VAL A 43 25.10 -0.04 12.50
C VAL A 43 24.72 0.48 13.89
N ALA A 44 25.18 -0.17 14.94
CA ALA A 44 24.82 0.18 16.32
C ALA A 44 25.15 1.64 16.70
N PRO A 45 26.33 2.20 16.33
CA PRO A 45 26.63 3.61 16.61
C PRO A 45 25.67 4.59 15.90
N LEU A 46 25.22 4.28 14.67
CA LEU A 46 24.31 5.10 13.89
C LEU A 46 22.88 5.06 14.47
N LEU A 47 22.41 3.89 14.89
CA LEU A 47 21.12 3.77 15.62
C LEU A 47 21.16 4.48 16.96
N ALA A 48 22.34 4.56 17.58
CA ALA A 48 22.53 5.19 18.89
C ALA A 48 22.39 6.73 18.88
N GLU A 49 22.32 7.35 17.73
CA GLU A 49 21.95 8.77 17.61
C GLU A 49 20.54 9.02 18.15
N ASP A 50 19.62 8.07 17.93
CA ASP A 50 18.21 8.20 18.29
C ASP A 50 17.78 7.30 19.45
N PHE A 51 18.46 6.14 19.64
CA PHE A 51 18.04 5.08 20.55
C PHE A 51 19.13 4.69 21.54
N TYR A 52 18.71 4.06 22.64
CA TYR A 52 19.62 3.26 23.45
C TYR A 52 19.71 1.87 22.83
N VAL A 53 20.91 1.45 22.42
CA VAL A 53 21.14 0.22 21.67
C VAL A 53 21.88 -0.79 22.54
N ILE A 54 21.37 -2.01 22.62
CA ILE A 54 21.93 -3.15 23.35
C ILE A 54 22.38 -4.19 22.33
N VAL A 55 23.63 -4.60 22.42
CA VAL A 55 24.26 -5.52 21.46
C VAL A 55 24.92 -6.66 22.25
N PRO A 56 24.20 -7.78 22.46
CA PRO A 56 24.75 -8.94 23.17
C PRO A 56 25.59 -9.83 22.27
N ASP A 57 26.45 -10.62 22.89
CA ASP A 57 26.86 -11.91 22.35
C ASP A 57 25.83 -12.95 22.82
N CYS A 58 25.25 -13.73 21.91
CA CYS A 58 24.29 -14.79 22.27
C CYS A 58 24.96 -15.86 23.13
N ARG A 59 24.18 -16.64 23.89
CA ARG A 59 24.67 -17.80 24.66
C ARG A 59 25.66 -18.61 23.83
N GLY A 60 26.84 -18.92 24.40
CA GLY A 60 27.89 -19.69 23.76
C GLY A 60 28.62 -18.98 22.62
N HIS A 61 28.44 -17.66 22.45
CA HIS A 61 29.19 -16.88 21.47
C HIS A 61 30.08 -15.85 22.16
N GLY A 62 31.19 -15.52 21.52
CA GLY A 62 32.08 -14.47 21.94
C GLY A 62 32.53 -14.61 23.40
N ARG A 63 31.94 -13.81 24.28
CA ARG A 63 32.23 -13.78 25.72
C ARG A 63 31.09 -14.35 26.57
N SER A 64 29.99 -14.74 25.97
CA SER A 64 28.82 -15.27 26.69
C SER A 64 28.97 -16.77 26.93
N THR A 65 28.75 -17.20 28.20
CA THR A 65 28.91 -18.60 28.58
C THR A 65 27.78 -19.50 28.09
N ASN A 66 28.05 -20.81 27.99
CA ASN A 66 27.07 -21.86 27.73
C ASN A 66 27.38 -23.08 28.62
N PRO A 67 27.09 -23.00 29.93
CA PRO A 67 27.55 -24.00 30.89
C PRO A 67 26.98 -25.39 30.67
N ASN A 68 25.79 -25.48 30.08
CA ASN A 68 25.11 -26.76 29.87
C ASN A 68 25.34 -27.34 28.45
N MET A 69 26.08 -26.62 27.59
CA MET A 69 26.28 -27.00 26.19
C MET A 69 24.95 -27.30 25.46
N THR A 70 23.89 -26.59 25.83
CA THR A 70 22.57 -26.64 25.22
C THR A 70 22.39 -25.44 24.29
N TYR A 71 21.63 -25.66 23.21
CA TYR A 71 21.46 -24.62 22.19
C TYR A 71 20.18 -24.89 21.41
N SER A 72 19.18 -24.02 21.59
CA SER A 72 17.93 -24.04 20.83
C SER A 72 17.41 -22.62 20.66
N PHE A 73 16.65 -22.37 19.58
CA PHE A 73 16.06 -21.04 19.39
C PHE A 73 15.13 -20.64 20.54
N LYS A 74 14.43 -21.59 21.18
CA LYS A 74 13.59 -21.31 22.35
C LYS A 74 14.42 -20.89 23.55
N GLU A 75 15.56 -21.52 23.80
CA GLU A 75 16.47 -21.15 24.88
C GLU A 75 17.10 -19.78 24.64
N LEU A 76 17.56 -19.53 23.40
CA LEU A 76 18.11 -18.23 23.01
C LEU A 76 17.08 -17.11 23.09
N ALA A 77 15.81 -17.36 22.69
CA ALA A 77 14.71 -16.43 22.84
C ALA A 77 14.39 -16.11 24.32
N ALA A 78 14.45 -17.13 25.18
CA ALA A 78 14.30 -16.94 26.62
C ALA A 78 15.45 -16.09 27.20
N ASP A 79 16.67 -16.21 26.67
CA ASP A 79 17.80 -15.36 27.06
C ASP A 79 17.61 -13.91 26.62
N VAL A 80 17.09 -13.67 25.41
CA VAL A 80 16.72 -12.32 24.96
C VAL A 80 15.71 -11.71 25.92
N ALA A 81 14.63 -12.42 26.22
CA ALA A 81 13.59 -11.95 27.14
C ALA A 81 14.13 -11.70 28.55
N GLY A 82 14.94 -12.63 29.04
CA GLY A 82 15.60 -12.51 30.34
C GLY A 82 16.55 -11.30 30.41
N THR A 83 17.35 -11.09 29.36
CA THR A 83 18.30 -9.95 29.31
C THR A 83 17.57 -8.61 29.29
N ILE A 84 16.52 -8.47 28.47
CA ILE A 84 15.71 -7.24 28.41
C ILE A 84 15.17 -6.89 29.80
N ARG A 85 14.57 -7.87 30.51
CA ARG A 85 14.01 -7.68 31.86
C ARG A 85 15.10 -7.39 32.89
N ALA A 86 16.22 -8.10 32.86
CA ALA A 86 17.31 -7.91 33.81
C ALA A 86 18.00 -6.54 33.66
N LEU A 87 17.99 -5.95 32.47
CA LEU A 87 18.47 -4.59 32.21
C LEU A 87 17.44 -3.50 32.57
N GLY A 88 16.29 -3.90 33.13
CA GLY A 88 15.25 -3.00 33.63
C GLY A 88 14.39 -2.39 32.55
N PHE A 89 14.21 -3.07 31.41
CA PHE A 89 13.30 -2.66 30.37
C PHE A 89 12.06 -3.58 30.33
N GLU A 90 10.90 -2.98 30.12
CA GLU A 90 9.66 -3.74 29.95
C GLU A 90 9.65 -4.40 28.56
N ARG A 91 10.01 -3.63 27.54
CA ARG A 91 10.02 -4.06 26.12
C ARG A 91 11.21 -3.48 25.38
N ALA A 92 11.54 -4.09 24.24
CA ALA A 92 12.56 -3.63 23.31
C ALA A 92 12.11 -3.74 21.85
N HIS A 93 12.70 -2.92 20.97
CA HIS A 93 12.70 -3.13 19.53
C HIS A 93 13.74 -4.20 19.21
N VAL A 94 13.31 -5.43 18.94
CA VAL A 94 14.21 -6.56 18.72
C VAL A 94 14.49 -6.71 17.24
N ILE A 95 15.77 -6.63 16.87
CA ILE A 95 16.25 -6.74 15.49
C ILE A 95 17.27 -7.88 15.45
N GLY A 96 17.09 -8.83 14.55
CA GLY A 96 18.04 -9.94 14.40
C GLY A 96 18.38 -10.23 12.94
N HIS A 97 19.59 -10.68 12.68
CA HIS A 97 20.06 -11.04 11.36
C HIS A 97 20.33 -12.55 11.27
N SER A 98 19.86 -13.23 10.21
CA SER A 98 20.11 -14.66 9.94
C SER A 98 19.64 -15.52 11.13
N ASN A 99 20.51 -16.29 11.76
CA ASN A 99 20.20 -17.00 13.02
C ASN A 99 19.60 -16.07 14.09
N GLY A 100 20.13 -14.85 14.22
CA GLY A 100 19.55 -13.81 15.10
C GLY A 100 18.16 -13.37 14.66
N GLY A 101 17.86 -13.41 13.36
CA GLY A 101 16.52 -13.19 12.82
C GLY A 101 15.55 -14.28 13.27
N ASN A 102 15.98 -15.55 13.27
CA ASN A 102 15.22 -16.67 13.81
C ASN A 102 14.98 -16.51 15.32
N ILE A 103 16.03 -16.14 16.08
CA ILE A 103 15.92 -15.86 17.50
C ILE A 103 14.90 -14.73 17.77
N ALA A 104 14.95 -13.66 16.96
CA ALA A 104 13.98 -12.56 17.06
C ALA A 104 12.54 -13.02 16.79
N LEU A 105 12.34 -13.85 15.76
CA LEU A 105 11.03 -14.43 15.43
C LEU A 105 10.52 -15.35 16.53
N VAL A 106 11.38 -16.22 17.05
CA VAL A 106 11.03 -17.11 18.17
C VAL A 106 10.72 -16.31 19.44
N THR A 107 11.50 -15.25 19.73
CA THR A 107 11.19 -14.33 20.84
C THR A 107 9.82 -13.66 20.65
N LEU A 108 9.48 -13.27 19.43
CA LEU A 108 8.19 -12.66 19.10
C LEU A 108 7.01 -13.61 19.36
N VAL A 109 7.16 -14.89 19.05
CA VAL A 109 6.10 -15.90 19.23
C VAL A 109 6.00 -16.36 20.70
N GLU A 110 7.13 -16.68 21.34
CA GLU A 110 7.16 -17.29 22.67
C GLU A 110 7.16 -16.25 23.82
N HIS A 111 7.69 -15.04 23.58
CA HIS A 111 7.83 -13.97 24.58
C HIS A 111 7.34 -12.60 24.07
N PRO A 112 6.11 -12.50 23.53
CA PRO A 112 5.59 -11.24 22.95
C PRO A 112 5.49 -10.09 23.94
N ASP A 113 5.49 -10.38 25.24
CA ASP A 113 5.43 -9.39 26.32
C ASP A 113 6.67 -8.49 26.39
N VAL A 114 7.86 -8.97 25.97
CA VAL A 114 9.09 -8.16 25.95
C VAL A 114 9.33 -7.47 24.60
N ILE A 115 8.46 -7.69 23.61
CA ILE A 115 8.60 -7.11 22.28
C ILE A 115 7.79 -5.81 22.16
N GLN A 116 8.45 -4.72 21.80
CA GLN A 116 7.80 -3.50 21.34
C GLN A 116 7.57 -3.56 19.83
N THR A 117 8.62 -3.84 19.06
CA THR A 117 8.54 -4.21 17.62
C THR A 117 9.56 -5.31 17.34
N CYS A 118 9.31 -6.13 16.32
CA CYS A 118 10.23 -7.16 15.87
C CYS A 118 10.64 -6.94 14.41
N ILE A 119 11.95 -7.02 14.16
CA ILE A 119 12.50 -6.88 12.81
C ILE A 119 13.40 -8.10 12.53
N PRO A 120 12.81 -9.26 12.18
CA PRO A 120 13.57 -10.42 11.75
C PRO A 120 14.11 -10.19 10.34
N GLN A 121 15.43 -10.22 10.18
CA GLN A 121 16.10 -10.09 8.89
C GLN A 121 16.66 -11.43 8.47
N ALA A 122 16.42 -11.84 7.24
CA ALA A 122 16.91 -13.08 6.64
C ALA A 122 16.57 -14.32 7.50
N ALA A 123 15.34 -14.35 8.04
CA ALA A 123 14.85 -15.39 8.93
C ALA A 123 13.99 -16.43 8.19
N ASN A 124 13.84 -17.60 8.80
CA ASN A 124 12.89 -18.62 8.39
C ASN A 124 11.93 -18.96 9.56
N ALA A 125 10.68 -19.23 9.25
CA ALA A 125 9.69 -19.67 10.25
C ALA A 125 9.60 -21.21 10.36
N TRP A 126 10.15 -21.92 9.40
CA TRP A 126 10.17 -23.39 9.33
C TRP A 126 11.41 -23.90 8.63
N VAL A 127 11.81 -25.13 8.95
CA VAL A 127 13.00 -25.76 8.37
C VAL A 127 12.64 -26.37 7.03
N SER A 128 13.15 -25.78 5.95
CA SER A 128 12.94 -26.33 4.60
C SER A 128 13.87 -27.50 4.30
N PRO A 129 13.48 -28.46 3.42
CA PRO A 129 14.33 -29.59 3.05
C PRO A 129 15.71 -29.17 2.53
N ASP A 130 15.82 -28.05 1.85
CA ASP A 130 17.10 -27.53 1.36
C ASP A 130 18.04 -27.09 2.49
N LEU A 131 17.54 -26.59 3.61
CA LEU A 131 18.38 -26.28 4.79
C LEU A 131 18.96 -27.57 5.38
N VAL A 132 18.14 -28.61 5.51
CA VAL A 132 18.59 -29.91 6.03
C VAL A 132 19.67 -30.55 5.15
N GLU A 133 19.58 -30.34 3.83
CA GLU A 133 20.56 -30.90 2.88
C GLU A 133 21.86 -30.08 2.79
N LYS A 134 21.73 -28.74 2.76
CA LYS A 134 22.85 -27.84 2.43
C LYS A 134 23.69 -27.41 3.62
N GLU A 135 23.08 -27.20 4.80
CA GLU A 135 23.76 -26.59 5.93
C GLU A 135 24.77 -27.53 6.62
N PRO A 136 24.50 -28.84 6.86
CA PRO A 136 25.46 -29.71 7.56
C PRO A 136 26.84 -29.80 6.92
N PRO A 137 26.99 -29.91 5.57
CA PRO A 137 28.30 -29.90 4.96
C PRO A 137 29.06 -28.58 5.09
N ILE A 138 28.32 -27.44 5.16
CA ILE A 138 28.93 -26.10 5.32
C ILE A 138 29.48 -25.94 6.74
N PHE A 139 28.71 -26.40 7.74
CA PHE A 139 29.04 -26.31 9.17
C PHE A 139 29.86 -27.52 9.67
N ASP A 140 30.50 -28.31 8.78
CA ASP A 140 31.43 -29.35 9.20
C ASP A 140 32.75 -28.72 9.68
N PRO A 141 33.17 -28.95 10.95
CA PRO A 141 34.37 -28.31 11.49
C PRO A 141 35.66 -28.66 10.73
N ASP A 142 35.79 -29.89 10.22
CA ASP A 142 36.98 -30.31 9.48
C ASP A 142 36.99 -29.70 8.08
N PHE A 143 35.83 -29.54 7.46
CA PHE A 143 35.66 -28.79 6.21
C PHE A 143 36.00 -27.31 6.40
N ILE A 144 35.47 -26.65 7.44
CA ILE A 144 35.77 -25.26 7.74
C ILE A 144 37.27 -25.05 7.93
N GLN A 145 37.91 -25.86 8.75
CA GLN A 145 39.32 -25.74 9.03
C GLN A 145 40.21 -25.94 7.78
N ARG A 146 39.81 -26.84 6.88
CA ARG A 146 40.57 -27.17 5.68
C ARG A 146 40.30 -26.22 4.51
N GLU A 147 39.04 -25.84 4.30
CA GLU A 147 38.59 -25.20 3.05
C GLU A 147 38.11 -23.75 3.25
N ARG A 148 37.94 -23.29 4.49
CA ARG A 148 37.38 -21.98 4.84
C ARG A 148 38.29 -21.19 5.81
N SER A 149 39.54 -20.99 5.43
CA SER A 149 40.59 -20.43 6.31
C SER A 149 40.20 -19.11 6.98
N LEU A 150 39.58 -18.17 6.25
CA LEU A 150 39.14 -16.88 6.81
C LEU A 150 38.06 -17.07 7.87
N TRP A 151 37.08 -17.92 7.61
CA TRP A 151 36.02 -18.20 8.58
C TRP A 151 36.58 -18.99 9.78
N TYR A 152 37.49 -19.93 9.55
CA TYR A 152 38.18 -20.63 10.62
C TYR A 152 38.94 -19.68 11.56
N GLU A 153 39.75 -18.74 11.00
CA GLU A 153 40.45 -17.72 11.78
C GLU A 153 39.51 -16.82 12.56
N GLU A 154 38.38 -16.41 11.92
CA GLU A 154 37.34 -15.63 12.59
C GLU A 154 36.74 -16.38 13.77
N LEU A 155 36.34 -17.64 13.60
CA LEU A 155 35.78 -18.51 14.63
C LEU A 155 36.68 -18.61 15.85
N ILE A 156 37.97 -18.90 15.63
CA ILE A 156 38.98 -19.00 16.71
C ILE A 156 39.08 -17.67 17.44
N ASN A 157 39.23 -16.57 16.70
CA ASN A 157 39.43 -15.24 17.30
C ASN A 157 38.21 -14.77 18.10
N LEU A 158 37.01 -14.93 17.55
CA LEU A 158 35.76 -14.45 18.17
C LEU A 158 35.42 -15.23 19.45
N HIS A 159 35.71 -16.58 19.46
CA HIS A 159 35.27 -17.45 20.54
C HIS A 159 36.41 -17.90 21.45
N ALA A 160 37.64 -17.37 21.27
CA ALA A 160 38.80 -17.63 22.13
C ALA A 160 38.52 -17.52 23.66
N PRO A 161 37.65 -16.57 24.14
CA PRO A 161 37.34 -16.49 25.56
C PRO A 161 36.66 -17.73 26.14
N LEU A 162 36.05 -18.58 25.31
CA LEU A 162 35.33 -19.79 25.74
C LEU A 162 36.21 -21.06 25.65
N GLY A 163 37.39 -20.96 25.07
CA GLY A 163 38.35 -22.06 24.93
C GLY A 163 38.86 -22.24 23.51
N GLU A 164 40.09 -22.75 23.39
CA GLU A 164 40.81 -22.85 22.11
C GLU A 164 40.06 -23.66 21.03
N ASN A 165 39.34 -24.72 21.42
CA ASN A 165 38.61 -25.59 20.50
C ASN A 165 37.09 -25.46 20.59
N TYR A 166 36.59 -24.52 21.41
CA TYR A 166 35.14 -24.33 21.64
C TYR A 166 34.37 -24.04 20.36
N TRP A 167 34.98 -23.37 19.39
CA TRP A 167 34.37 -23.08 18.10
C TRP A 167 33.82 -24.31 17.37
N ARG A 168 34.45 -25.49 17.56
CA ARG A 168 33.99 -26.74 16.94
C ARG A 168 32.65 -27.20 17.51
N ASP A 169 32.50 -27.13 18.84
CA ASP A 169 31.27 -27.48 19.52
C ASP A 169 30.16 -26.46 19.16
N LEU A 170 30.51 -25.18 19.09
CA LEU A 170 29.59 -24.14 18.70
C LEU A 170 29.01 -24.36 17.30
N VAL A 171 29.86 -24.65 16.33
CA VAL A 171 29.48 -24.93 14.93
C VAL A 171 28.54 -26.14 14.85
N LEU A 172 28.84 -27.22 15.57
CA LEU A 172 28.00 -28.41 15.63
C LEU A 172 26.66 -28.18 16.30
N LEU A 173 26.62 -27.40 17.39
CA LEU A 173 25.38 -26.99 18.06
C LEU A 173 24.53 -26.10 17.13
N THR A 174 25.16 -25.15 16.45
CA THR A 174 24.50 -24.23 15.52
C THR A 174 23.83 -24.96 14.36
N VAL A 175 24.53 -25.88 13.69
CA VAL A 175 23.92 -26.60 12.57
C VAL A 175 22.78 -27.51 13.01
N LYS A 176 22.92 -28.17 14.19
CA LYS A 176 21.86 -29.00 14.76
C LYS A 176 20.57 -28.17 15.00
N GLU A 177 20.71 -26.94 15.48
CA GLU A 177 19.61 -26.01 15.68
C GLU A 177 18.97 -25.63 14.33
N ILE A 178 19.76 -25.14 13.36
CA ILE A 178 19.30 -24.65 12.05
C ILE A 178 18.48 -25.70 11.29
N ILE A 179 18.84 -26.99 11.39
CA ILE A 179 18.15 -28.07 10.68
C ILE A 179 16.98 -28.68 11.46
N SER A 180 16.70 -28.24 12.68
CA SER A 180 15.65 -28.80 13.53
C SER A 180 14.54 -27.82 13.87
N GLU A 181 14.82 -26.53 13.92
CA GLU A 181 13.87 -25.49 14.31
C GLU A 181 14.21 -24.13 13.66
N PRO A 182 13.30 -23.12 13.68
CA PRO A 182 11.93 -23.22 14.16
C PRO A 182 11.03 -23.99 13.18
N ASN A 183 9.81 -24.38 13.63
CA ASN A 183 8.81 -25.00 12.77
C ASN A 183 7.42 -24.44 13.10
N TYR A 184 7.21 -23.16 12.85
CA TYR A 184 5.93 -22.49 13.06
C TYR A 184 4.97 -22.71 11.90
N THR A 185 3.73 -22.98 12.25
CA THR A 185 2.61 -23.08 11.30
C THR A 185 1.98 -21.71 11.05
N PRO A 186 1.15 -21.55 10.00
CA PRO A 186 0.32 -20.36 9.81
C PRO A 186 -0.49 -19.97 11.05
N ALA A 187 -1.01 -20.96 11.80
CA ALA A 187 -1.80 -20.70 13.00
C ALA A 187 -0.97 -20.10 14.16
N ASP A 188 0.27 -20.55 14.32
CA ASP A 188 1.19 -19.99 15.32
C ASP A 188 1.51 -18.54 15.03
N LEU A 189 1.76 -18.20 13.75
CA LEU A 189 2.07 -16.84 13.31
C LEU A 189 0.84 -15.92 13.36
N ALA A 190 -0.34 -16.45 13.09
CA ALA A 190 -1.60 -15.68 13.17
C ALA A 190 -1.92 -15.17 14.58
N GLY A 191 -1.35 -15.81 15.61
CA GLY A 191 -1.47 -15.38 17.01
C GLY A 191 -0.60 -14.18 17.38
N VAL A 192 0.34 -13.79 16.54
CA VAL A 192 1.26 -12.66 16.81
C VAL A 192 0.53 -11.33 16.74
N ASN A 193 0.66 -10.53 17.79
CA ASN A 193 -0.02 -9.22 17.89
C ASN A 193 0.93 -8.02 17.98
N ARG A 194 2.23 -8.23 17.77
CA ARG A 194 3.26 -7.17 17.83
C ARG A 194 3.65 -6.69 16.44
N PRO A 195 3.97 -5.40 16.28
CA PRO A 195 4.42 -4.85 15.01
C PRO A 195 5.66 -5.58 14.48
N THR A 196 5.58 -6.08 13.26
CA THR A 196 6.65 -6.87 12.64
C THR A 196 7.02 -6.31 11.28
N LEU A 197 8.33 -6.12 11.03
CA LEU A 197 8.90 -5.80 9.72
C LEU A 197 9.85 -6.92 9.32
N MET A 198 9.42 -7.77 8.37
CA MET A 198 10.30 -8.78 7.78
C MET A 198 11.20 -8.14 6.74
N ILE A 199 12.53 -8.29 6.89
CA ILE A 199 13.52 -7.80 5.92
C ILE A 199 14.23 -9.00 5.30
N GLN A 200 14.29 -9.05 3.95
CA GLN A 200 14.98 -10.14 3.26
C GLN A 200 15.47 -9.70 1.88
N GLY A 201 16.74 -9.97 1.55
CA GLY A 201 17.25 -9.67 0.22
C GLY A 201 16.61 -10.54 -0.86
N GLU A 202 16.32 -9.95 -2.04
CA GLU A 202 15.75 -10.68 -3.18
C GLU A 202 16.61 -11.86 -3.63
N LEU A 203 17.95 -11.71 -3.51
CA LEU A 203 18.95 -12.70 -3.93
C LEU A 203 19.46 -13.57 -2.76
N ASP A 204 18.78 -13.55 -1.62
CA ASP A 204 19.16 -14.39 -0.48
C ASP A 204 19.06 -15.88 -0.86
N ARG A 205 20.21 -16.58 -0.81
CA ARG A 205 20.31 -17.99 -1.17
C ARG A 205 20.25 -18.93 0.04
N VAL A 206 20.37 -18.38 1.24
CA VAL A 206 20.23 -19.15 2.50
C VAL A 206 18.75 -19.30 2.81
N ASN A 207 18.05 -18.16 2.92
CA ASN A 207 16.63 -18.11 3.19
C ASN A 207 15.90 -17.42 2.02
N ALA A 208 15.43 -18.20 1.05
CA ALA A 208 14.78 -17.66 -0.13
C ALA A 208 13.53 -16.82 0.24
N PRO A 209 13.42 -15.56 -0.23
CA PRO A 209 12.39 -14.61 0.23
C PRO A 209 10.97 -15.10 -0.03
N TYR A 210 10.71 -15.77 -1.15
CA TYR A 210 9.39 -16.33 -1.48
C TYR A 210 8.98 -17.50 -0.59
N LYS A 211 9.94 -18.26 -0.01
CA LYS A 211 9.66 -19.36 0.90
C LYS A 211 9.50 -18.90 2.35
N HIS A 212 10.32 -17.96 2.79
CA HIS A 212 10.48 -17.62 4.21
C HIS A 212 9.98 -16.22 4.52
N GLY A 213 10.56 -15.17 3.92
CA GLY A 213 10.21 -13.79 4.23
C GLY A 213 8.77 -13.44 3.90
N GLN A 214 8.28 -13.84 2.73
CA GLN A 214 6.88 -13.62 2.35
C GLN A 214 5.93 -14.47 3.20
N PHE A 215 6.32 -15.70 3.56
CA PHE A 215 5.52 -16.55 4.45
C PHE A 215 5.34 -15.90 5.82
N ILE A 216 6.41 -15.42 6.46
CA ILE A 216 6.34 -14.75 7.75
C ILE A 216 5.43 -13.51 7.67
N ALA A 217 5.66 -12.65 6.68
CA ALA A 217 4.88 -11.42 6.52
C ALA A 217 3.40 -11.69 6.19
N ARG A 218 3.09 -12.78 5.50
CA ARG A 218 1.73 -13.17 5.15
C ARG A 218 0.90 -13.61 6.35
N TYR A 219 1.47 -14.41 7.24
CA TYR A 219 0.72 -15.02 8.32
C TYR A 219 0.77 -14.26 9.65
N ILE A 220 1.70 -13.32 9.83
CA ILE A 220 1.68 -12.41 10.96
C ILE A 220 0.73 -11.25 10.66
N PRO A 221 -0.35 -11.04 11.44
CA PRO A 221 -1.31 -9.97 11.21
C PRO A 221 -0.65 -8.58 11.17
N ALA A 222 -0.92 -7.83 10.10
CA ALA A 222 -0.38 -6.49 9.89
C ALA A 222 1.16 -6.42 9.84
N ALA A 223 1.86 -7.52 9.54
CA ALA A 223 3.29 -7.46 9.26
C ALA A 223 3.57 -6.72 7.94
N GLU A 224 4.72 -6.04 7.91
CA GLU A 224 5.27 -5.45 6.70
C GLU A 224 6.40 -6.34 6.18
N ALA A 225 6.55 -6.44 4.85
CA ALA A 225 7.72 -7.05 4.21
C ALA A 225 8.49 -6.00 3.42
N TRP A 226 9.83 -6.04 3.53
CA TRP A 226 10.72 -5.28 2.67
C TRP A 226 11.74 -6.21 2.03
N ILE A 227 11.64 -6.37 0.71
CA ILE A 227 12.48 -7.25 -0.09
C ILE A 227 13.23 -6.39 -1.12
N PRO A 228 14.39 -5.82 -0.74
CA PRO A 228 15.17 -4.96 -1.64
C PRO A 228 15.73 -5.78 -2.81
N LYS A 229 15.60 -5.21 -4.02
CA LYS A 229 16.02 -5.84 -5.27
C LYS A 229 17.55 -5.89 -5.41
N GLY A 230 18.05 -7.01 -5.91
CA GLY A 230 19.48 -7.19 -6.19
C GLY A 230 20.34 -7.38 -4.94
N ILE A 231 19.77 -7.46 -3.75
CA ILE A 231 20.46 -7.57 -2.46
C ILE A 231 20.43 -9.02 -1.97
N ALA A 232 21.54 -9.46 -1.36
CA ALA A 232 21.69 -10.83 -0.88
C ALA A 232 21.31 -10.97 0.62
N HIS A 233 22.06 -11.78 1.38
CA HIS A 233 21.73 -12.20 2.74
C HIS A 233 21.89 -11.08 3.79
N THR A 234 22.89 -10.19 3.61
CA THR A 234 23.32 -9.24 4.63
C THR A 234 22.84 -7.82 4.33
N VAL A 235 21.51 -7.63 4.26
CA VAL A 235 20.88 -6.38 3.82
C VAL A 235 21.41 -5.14 4.55
N HIS A 236 21.59 -5.21 5.88
CA HIS A 236 22.08 -4.10 6.71
C HIS A 236 23.52 -3.66 6.42
N ASP A 237 24.35 -4.53 5.81
CA ASP A 237 25.72 -4.23 5.39
C ASP A 237 25.78 -3.76 3.92
N GLU A 238 24.98 -4.40 3.05
CA GLU A 238 24.98 -4.13 1.61
C GLU A 238 24.36 -2.78 1.25
N ILE A 239 23.28 -2.38 1.94
CA ILE A 239 22.55 -1.11 1.71
C ILE A 239 22.25 -0.40 3.04
N MET A 240 23.28 -0.17 3.84
CA MET A 240 23.17 0.30 5.22
C MET A 240 22.33 1.58 5.38
N THR A 241 22.50 2.57 4.51
CA THR A 241 21.77 3.85 4.59
C THR A 241 20.27 3.64 4.43
N GLU A 242 19.86 2.92 3.39
CA GLU A 242 18.45 2.62 3.11
C GLU A 242 17.84 1.73 4.20
N TRP A 243 18.64 0.78 4.72
CA TRP A 243 18.25 -0.06 5.83
C TRP A 243 17.98 0.75 7.10
N LEU A 244 18.86 1.69 7.46
CA LEU A 244 18.68 2.58 8.61
C LEU A 244 17.43 3.45 8.47
N GLU A 245 17.20 4.02 7.29
CA GLU A 245 16.01 4.81 7.00
C GLU A 245 14.74 3.96 7.17
N ARG A 246 14.74 2.75 6.65
CA ARG A 246 13.59 1.83 6.73
C ARG A 246 13.28 1.39 8.14
N VAL A 247 14.31 1.05 8.94
CA VAL A 247 14.16 0.65 10.35
C VAL A 247 13.67 1.83 11.18
N ARG A 248 14.26 3.03 11.02
CA ARG A 248 13.83 4.25 11.71
C ARG A 248 12.39 4.62 11.38
N ASP A 249 12.01 4.58 10.10
CA ASP A 249 10.63 4.84 9.67
C ASP A 249 9.65 3.84 10.28
N PHE A 250 9.96 2.56 10.26
CA PHE A 250 9.11 1.52 10.86
C PHE A 250 8.91 1.74 12.36
N ILE A 251 9.98 1.97 13.10
CA ILE A 251 9.90 2.24 14.56
C ILE A 251 9.13 3.54 14.81
N ALA A 252 9.36 4.59 14.03
CA ALA A 252 8.62 5.85 14.17
C ALA A 252 7.12 5.70 13.93
N ARG A 253 6.73 4.85 12.99
CA ARG A 253 5.31 4.61 12.65
C ARG A 253 4.61 3.65 13.61
N ARG A 254 5.32 2.67 14.17
CA ARG A 254 4.72 1.55 14.89
C ARG A 254 5.36 1.24 16.24
N GLY A 255 6.36 2.02 16.66
CA GLY A 255 7.19 1.75 17.83
C GLY A 255 6.56 2.13 19.18
N THR A 256 5.33 2.64 19.22
CA THR A 256 4.57 2.87 20.46
C THR A 256 3.19 2.20 20.34
N ASP A 257 2.58 1.85 21.47
CA ASP A 257 1.23 1.24 21.46
C ASP A 257 0.20 2.18 20.80
N ALA A 258 0.34 3.48 20.99
CA ALA A 258 -0.52 4.49 20.38
C ALA A 258 -0.31 4.56 18.86
N SER A 259 0.93 4.55 18.37
CA SER A 259 1.24 4.53 16.94
C SER A 259 0.72 3.25 16.27
N GLU A 260 0.84 2.11 16.95
CA GLU A 260 0.31 0.83 16.45
C GLU A 260 -1.22 0.85 16.36
N LYS A 261 -1.92 1.44 17.35
CA LYS A 261 -3.37 1.66 17.29
C LYS A 261 -3.77 2.47 16.06
N LEU A 262 -3.08 3.58 15.79
CA LEU A 262 -3.33 4.42 14.61
C LEU A 262 -3.06 3.65 13.31
N TYR A 263 -1.99 2.87 13.26
CA TYR A 263 -1.66 2.05 12.10
C TYR A 263 -2.74 0.98 11.83
N ARG A 264 -3.20 0.25 12.86
CA ARG A 264 -4.28 -0.76 12.72
C ARG A 264 -5.59 -0.10 12.31
N TYR A 265 -5.95 1.04 12.90
CA TYR A 265 -7.13 1.81 12.52
C TYR A 265 -7.07 2.20 11.04
N ARG A 266 -5.89 2.62 10.54
CA ARG A 266 -5.67 2.89 9.13
C ARG A 266 -5.96 1.64 8.27
N LEU A 267 -5.42 0.47 8.65
CA LEU A 267 -5.65 -0.78 7.92
C LEU A 267 -7.12 -1.21 7.91
N GLU A 268 -7.89 -0.88 8.95
CA GLU A 268 -9.30 -1.23 9.04
C GLU A 268 -10.21 -0.25 8.27
N ARG A 269 -9.89 1.05 8.29
CA ARG A 269 -10.80 2.10 7.84
C ARG A 269 -10.30 2.91 6.65
N HIS A 270 -8.99 3.01 6.45
CA HIS A 270 -8.36 3.91 5.48
C HIS A 270 -7.30 3.19 4.62
N GLN A 271 -7.58 1.96 4.20
CA GLN A 271 -6.65 1.15 3.38
C GLN A 271 -6.41 1.76 2.00
N ASP A 272 -7.44 2.36 1.41
CA ASP A 272 -7.39 2.87 0.05
C ASP A 272 -6.87 4.32 0.03
N ALA A 273 -5.58 4.48 -0.25
CA ALA A 273 -4.93 5.79 -0.34
C ALA A 273 -5.49 6.67 -1.48
N ARG A 274 -6.24 6.11 -2.44
CA ARG A 274 -6.90 6.88 -3.51
C ARG A 274 -8.10 7.68 -2.97
N LYS A 275 -8.72 7.20 -1.88
CA LYS A 275 -9.85 7.86 -1.21
C LYS A 275 -9.43 8.97 -0.25
N GLY A 276 -8.18 8.95 0.21
CA GLY A 276 -7.67 9.96 1.11
C GLY A 276 -6.35 9.57 1.77
N ILE A 277 -5.66 10.56 2.31
CA ILE A 277 -4.41 10.35 3.05
C ILE A 277 -4.75 10.25 4.53
N PHE A 278 -4.38 9.13 5.15
CA PHE A 278 -4.46 8.91 6.58
C PHE A 278 -3.13 8.30 7.06
N ASP A 279 -2.20 9.15 7.46
CA ASP A 279 -0.85 8.74 7.91
C ASP A 279 -0.45 9.49 9.21
N PRO A 280 -1.29 9.43 10.27
CA PRO A 280 -0.93 9.99 11.57
C PRO A 280 0.07 9.11 12.29
N ARG A 281 1.00 9.72 13.02
CA ARG A 281 2.05 9.07 13.80
C ARG A 281 2.24 9.79 15.13
N LEU A 282 2.42 9.04 16.20
CA LEU A 282 2.81 9.60 17.50
C LEU A 282 4.29 9.27 17.74
N ASN A 283 5.15 10.27 17.79
CA ASN A 283 6.57 10.05 18.03
C ASN A 283 6.85 9.74 19.53
N ALA A 284 8.11 9.39 19.84
CA ALA A 284 8.51 9.02 21.20
C ALA A 284 8.32 10.15 22.23
N ASP A 285 8.28 11.40 21.78
CA ASP A 285 8.06 12.57 22.65
C ASP A 285 6.56 12.87 22.86
N GLY A 286 5.67 12.02 22.31
CA GLY A 286 4.21 12.19 22.40
C GLY A 286 3.66 13.28 21.46
N VAL A 287 4.43 13.72 20.46
CA VAL A 287 4.00 14.68 19.46
C VAL A 287 3.29 13.96 18.32
N LEU A 288 2.06 14.35 18.02
CA LEU A 288 1.28 13.84 16.91
C LEU A 288 1.72 14.54 15.61
N ILE A 289 2.25 13.78 14.67
CA ILE A 289 2.77 14.24 13.37
C ILE A 289 2.15 13.45 12.22
N GLY A 290 2.44 13.85 10.99
CA GLY A 290 1.99 13.19 9.77
C GLY A 290 0.88 13.96 9.06
N THR A 291 0.05 13.27 8.28
CA THR A 291 -0.92 13.93 7.39
C THR A 291 -2.24 13.18 7.38
N VAL A 292 -3.34 13.93 7.40
CA VAL A 292 -4.70 13.43 7.18
C VAL A 292 -5.41 14.27 6.12
N LEU A 293 -6.41 13.68 5.47
CA LEU A 293 -7.12 14.36 4.39
C LEU A 293 -7.91 15.58 4.89
N ASN A 294 -8.66 15.46 5.97
CA ASN A 294 -9.60 16.48 6.43
C ASN A 294 -9.72 16.53 7.96
N GLU A 295 -10.48 17.50 8.46
CA GLU A 295 -10.76 17.73 9.89
C GLU A 295 -11.51 16.55 10.54
N GLU A 296 -12.33 15.82 9.78
CA GLU A 296 -13.04 14.63 10.27
C GLU A 296 -12.03 13.53 10.60
N MET A 297 -11.12 13.22 9.70
CA MET A 297 -10.04 12.25 9.94
C MET A 297 -9.13 12.70 11.08
N GLN A 298 -8.85 14.00 11.25
CA GLN A 298 -8.13 14.50 12.42
C GLN A 298 -8.88 14.20 13.72
N SER A 299 -10.20 14.37 13.70
CA SER A 299 -11.04 14.06 14.86
C SER A 299 -11.08 12.56 15.16
N GLU A 300 -11.06 11.71 14.14
CA GLU A 300 -10.93 10.24 14.29
C GLU A 300 -9.60 9.87 14.95
N VAL A 301 -8.48 10.44 14.50
CA VAL A 301 -7.16 10.22 15.10
C VAL A 301 -7.17 10.50 16.61
N LEU A 302 -7.73 11.65 16.99
CA LEU A 302 -7.80 12.05 18.42
C LEU A 302 -8.70 11.12 19.25
N LYS A 303 -9.73 10.52 18.64
CA LYS A 303 -10.58 9.52 19.32
C LYS A 303 -9.92 8.16 19.47
N VAL A 304 -9.07 7.78 18.52
CA VAL A 304 -8.32 6.50 18.56
C VAL A 304 -7.22 6.54 19.62
N LEU A 305 -6.66 7.73 19.90
CA LEU A 305 -5.68 7.92 20.94
C LEU A 305 -6.37 7.96 22.32
N ASP A 306 -6.03 7.04 23.20
CA ASP A 306 -6.59 7.01 24.57
C ASP A 306 -6.09 8.18 25.43
N VAL A 307 -4.92 8.72 25.09
CA VAL A 307 -4.27 9.83 25.78
C VAL A 307 -4.03 10.96 24.78
N PRO A 308 -4.38 12.20 25.12
CA PRO A 308 -4.10 13.34 24.25
C PRO A 308 -2.61 13.44 23.93
N PRO A 309 -2.23 13.80 22.69
CA PRO A 309 -0.83 14.04 22.35
C PRO A 309 -0.31 15.26 23.12
N VAL A 310 1.01 15.27 23.42
CA VAL A 310 1.69 16.41 24.04
C VAL A 310 1.58 17.66 23.16
N GLU A 311 1.71 17.47 21.86
CA GLU A 311 1.54 18.52 20.85
C GLU A 311 0.91 17.90 19.60
N ASN A 312 0.00 18.63 18.94
CA ASN A 312 -0.61 18.21 17.67
C ASN A 312 -0.02 19.02 16.51
N LYS A 313 0.86 18.39 15.72
CA LYS A 313 1.45 18.91 14.47
C LYS A 313 0.93 18.18 13.23
N LEU A 314 -0.25 17.58 13.33
CA LEU A 314 -0.84 16.85 12.22
C LEU A 314 -1.23 17.83 11.09
N LYS A 315 -0.73 17.57 9.88
CA LYS A 315 -1.11 18.34 8.69
C LYS A 315 -2.48 17.88 8.20
N VAL A 316 -3.45 18.79 8.17
CA VAL A 316 -4.77 18.58 7.57
C VAL A 316 -4.75 19.20 6.17
N LEU A 317 -5.02 18.38 5.13
CA LEU A 317 -4.91 18.83 3.73
C LEU A 317 -6.11 19.66 3.27
N ILE A 318 -7.32 19.28 3.70
CA ILE A 318 -8.55 19.97 3.33
C ILE A 318 -9.19 20.50 4.60
N THR A 319 -9.17 21.82 4.73
CA THR A 319 -9.85 22.60 5.79
C THR A 319 -10.96 23.43 5.17
N LYS A 320 -11.65 24.22 5.98
CA LYS A 320 -12.66 25.20 5.49
C LYS A 320 -12.05 26.26 4.58
N GLU A 321 -10.78 26.60 4.79
CA GLU A 321 -10.04 27.60 4.02
C GLU A 321 -9.47 27.05 2.70
N THR A 322 -9.43 25.73 2.51
CA THR A 322 -8.92 25.12 1.27
C THR A 322 -9.75 25.61 0.08
N PRO A 323 -9.13 26.19 -0.95
CA PRO A 323 -9.87 26.77 -2.07
C PRO A 323 -10.71 25.75 -2.83
N TRP A 324 -11.87 26.18 -3.26
CA TRP A 324 -12.70 25.47 -4.22
C TRP A 324 -12.34 25.89 -5.65
N ALA A 325 -12.57 24.99 -6.58
CA ALA A 325 -12.44 25.27 -8.00
C ALA A 325 -13.49 24.52 -8.81
N LEU A 326 -13.81 25.07 -9.97
CA LEU A 326 -14.53 24.39 -11.05
C LEU A 326 -13.54 24.13 -12.20
N ILE A 327 -13.65 22.96 -12.82
CA ILE A 327 -12.89 22.67 -14.06
C ILE A 327 -13.45 23.55 -15.17
N ASN A 328 -12.58 24.37 -15.77
CA ASN A 328 -12.95 25.41 -16.73
C ASN A 328 -12.55 25.08 -18.18
N ARG A 329 -12.20 23.84 -18.45
CA ARG A 329 -11.95 23.27 -19.78
C ARG A 329 -12.89 22.10 -20.04
N PRO A 330 -13.24 21.79 -21.30
CA PRO A 330 -14.10 20.64 -21.61
C PRO A 330 -13.62 19.35 -20.97
N LEU A 331 -12.30 19.17 -20.92
CA LEU A 331 -11.64 18.02 -20.35
C LEU A 331 -10.25 18.41 -19.83
N GLU A 332 -9.90 17.92 -18.65
CA GLU A 332 -8.57 18.03 -18.05
C GLU A 332 -8.07 16.67 -17.58
N ASP A 333 -6.79 16.38 -17.82
CA ASP A 333 -6.15 15.17 -17.33
C ASP A 333 -5.77 15.32 -15.85
N VAL A 334 -6.13 14.34 -15.05
CA VAL A 334 -5.68 14.19 -13.65
C VAL A 334 -4.46 13.27 -13.64
N ARG A 335 -3.32 13.77 -13.17
CA ARG A 335 -2.04 13.10 -13.25
C ARG A 335 -1.46 12.74 -11.89
N ARG A 336 -0.64 11.69 -11.84
CA ARG A 336 -0.02 11.21 -10.59
C ARG A 336 1.04 12.17 -10.04
N LYS A 337 1.71 12.94 -10.91
CA LYS A 337 2.76 13.92 -10.56
C LYS A 337 2.56 15.21 -11.36
N PRO A 338 3.09 16.36 -10.91
CA PRO A 338 2.99 17.65 -11.60
C PRO A 338 3.85 17.68 -12.87
N SER A 339 3.49 16.90 -13.88
CA SER A 339 4.19 16.78 -15.14
C SER A 339 3.29 16.24 -16.23
N ILE A 340 3.40 16.80 -17.45
CA ILE A 340 2.70 16.32 -18.64
C ILE A 340 3.09 14.88 -19.02
N LEU A 341 4.28 14.43 -18.64
CA LEU A 341 4.78 13.09 -18.90
C LEU A 341 4.38 12.08 -17.81
N ALA A 342 3.78 12.56 -16.70
CA ALA A 342 3.33 11.68 -15.65
C ALA A 342 2.12 10.85 -16.08
N GLU A 343 1.95 9.70 -15.44
CA GLU A 343 0.79 8.82 -15.62
C GLU A 343 -0.52 9.60 -15.43
N ARG A 344 -1.44 9.49 -16.41
CA ARG A 344 -2.83 9.91 -16.22
C ARG A 344 -3.53 8.89 -15.34
N VAL A 345 -4.12 9.34 -14.26
CA VAL A 345 -4.84 8.48 -13.32
C VAL A 345 -6.37 8.65 -13.42
N SER A 346 -6.81 9.80 -13.90
CA SER A 346 -8.22 10.10 -14.19
C SER A 346 -8.34 11.27 -15.16
N GLN A 347 -9.56 11.68 -15.43
CA GLN A 347 -9.91 12.89 -16.15
C GLN A 347 -11.03 13.64 -15.42
N ALA A 348 -11.05 14.96 -15.54
CA ALA A 348 -12.10 15.83 -15.02
C ALA A 348 -12.79 16.58 -16.17
N ARG A 349 -14.14 16.65 -16.14
CA ARG A 349 -14.94 17.34 -17.13
C ARG A 349 -15.25 18.77 -16.68
N MET A 350 -15.56 19.63 -17.60
CA MET A 350 -16.03 21.00 -17.35
C MET A 350 -17.18 21.01 -16.33
N GLY A 351 -17.09 21.94 -15.37
CA GLY A 351 -18.10 22.11 -14.31
C GLY A 351 -17.97 21.13 -13.14
N GLU A 352 -17.14 20.08 -13.23
CA GLU A 352 -16.82 19.26 -12.07
C GLU A 352 -16.05 20.09 -11.04
N SER A 353 -16.40 19.94 -9.76
CA SER A 353 -15.79 20.71 -8.67
C SER A 353 -14.63 19.97 -8.02
N ALA A 354 -13.70 20.74 -7.50
CA ALA A 354 -12.52 20.23 -6.83
C ALA A 354 -12.10 21.11 -5.64
N ARG A 355 -11.37 20.51 -4.68
CA ARG A 355 -10.64 21.23 -3.63
C ARG A 355 -9.18 21.33 -4.06
N VAL A 356 -8.61 22.52 -3.99
CA VAL A 356 -7.20 22.77 -4.38
C VAL A 356 -6.32 22.63 -3.15
N ILE A 357 -5.61 21.50 -3.06
CA ILE A 357 -4.81 21.12 -1.87
C ILE A 357 -3.45 21.82 -1.87
N GLU A 358 -2.82 21.88 -3.04
CA GLU A 358 -1.45 22.40 -3.19
C GLU A 358 -1.25 22.94 -4.61
N THR A 359 -0.39 23.93 -4.77
CA THR A 359 0.03 24.42 -6.08
C THR A 359 1.55 24.36 -6.19
N ASN A 360 2.06 23.81 -7.31
CA ASN A 360 3.47 23.70 -7.62
C ASN A 360 3.71 24.15 -9.08
N GLY A 361 4.16 25.39 -9.25
CA GLY A 361 4.30 26.01 -10.56
C GLY A 361 2.97 26.07 -11.32
N ASP A 362 2.94 25.52 -12.53
CA ASP A 362 1.74 25.46 -13.38
C ASP A 362 0.77 24.33 -13.02
N TRP A 363 1.02 23.59 -11.95
CA TRP A 363 0.23 22.44 -11.55
C TRP A 363 -0.41 22.64 -10.18
N SER A 364 -1.64 22.16 -10.04
CA SER A 364 -2.37 22.11 -8.78
C SER A 364 -2.76 20.67 -8.43
N LEU A 365 -2.43 20.25 -7.21
CA LEU A 365 -2.96 19.01 -6.64
C LEU A 365 -4.40 19.27 -6.22
N VAL A 366 -5.31 18.54 -6.80
CA VAL A 366 -6.73 18.69 -6.50
C VAL A 366 -7.34 17.37 -6.02
N ARG A 367 -8.43 17.48 -5.27
CA ARG A 367 -9.36 16.39 -5.00
C ARG A 367 -10.69 16.70 -5.68
N LEU A 368 -11.10 15.83 -6.57
CA LEU A 368 -12.41 15.92 -7.24
C LEU A 368 -13.51 15.56 -6.23
N GLU A 369 -14.58 16.37 -6.19
CA GLU A 369 -15.63 16.16 -5.21
C GLU A 369 -16.60 15.03 -5.58
N HIS A 370 -16.77 14.74 -6.88
CA HIS A 370 -17.74 13.76 -7.34
C HIS A 370 -17.36 12.30 -7.03
N ASP A 371 -16.09 11.94 -7.09
CA ASP A 371 -15.59 10.57 -6.84
C ASP A 371 -14.50 10.48 -5.76
N GLY A 372 -14.06 11.64 -5.26
CA GLY A 372 -13.02 11.75 -4.25
C GLY A 372 -11.63 11.48 -4.76
N TYR A 373 -11.41 11.37 -6.06
CA TYR A 373 -10.10 11.07 -6.63
C TYR A 373 -9.16 12.27 -6.58
N SER A 374 -7.91 12.04 -6.22
CA SER A 374 -6.90 13.09 -6.08
C SER A 374 -5.80 12.97 -7.13
N GLY A 375 -5.33 14.09 -7.64
CA GLY A 375 -4.20 14.14 -8.55
C GLY A 375 -3.90 15.55 -9.03
N TRP A 376 -2.87 15.67 -9.86
CA TRP A 376 -2.37 16.93 -10.38
C TRP A 376 -3.07 17.30 -11.69
N VAL A 377 -3.57 18.53 -11.75
CA VAL A 377 -4.15 19.15 -12.96
C VAL A 377 -3.38 20.42 -13.30
N HIS A 378 -3.46 20.84 -14.56
CA HIS A 378 -2.86 22.13 -14.94
C HIS A 378 -3.65 23.28 -14.30
N SER A 379 -2.99 24.17 -13.56
CA SER A 379 -3.64 25.26 -12.80
C SER A 379 -4.50 26.18 -13.68
N ALA A 380 -4.12 26.39 -14.94
CA ALA A 380 -4.90 27.17 -15.90
C ALA A 380 -6.24 26.51 -16.30
N SER A 381 -6.47 25.27 -15.94
CA SER A 381 -7.74 24.57 -16.17
C SER A 381 -8.75 24.76 -15.02
N LEU A 382 -8.34 25.47 -13.97
CA LEU A 382 -9.15 25.72 -12.79
C LEU A 382 -9.71 27.14 -12.79
N HIS A 383 -11.00 27.25 -12.52
CA HIS A 383 -11.62 28.51 -12.09
C HIS A 383 -11.75 28.48 -10.58
N ILE A 384 -10.84 29.18 -9.89
CA ILE A 384 -10.86 29.27 -8.41
C ILE A 384 -12.05 30.07 -7.96
N CYS A 385 -12.79 29.56 -7.01
CA CYS A 385 -14.04 30.14 -6.55
C CYS A 385 -14.35 29.77 -5.10
N THR A 386 -15.44 30.28 -4.56
CA THR A 386 -15.97 29.91 -3.25
C THR A 386 -16.89 28.69 -3.35
N GLU A 387 -17.12 28.01 -2.24
CA GLU A 387 -18.12 26.92 -2.17
C GLU A 387 -19.51 27.38 -2.66
N SER A 388 -19.92 28.56 -2.27
CA SER A 388 -21.22 29.14 -2.69
C SER A 388 -21.31 29.32 -4.21
N GLN A 389 -20.23 29.76 -4.86
CA GLN A 389 -20.16 29.87 -6.31
C GLN A 389 -20.21 28.51 -7.01
N VAL A 390 -19.52 27.50 -6.45
CA VAL A 390 -19.61 26.11 -6.94
C VAL A 390 -21.05 25.62 -6.89
N ARG A 391 -21.68 25.73 -5.72
CA ARG A 391 -23.07 25.29 -5.53
C ARG A 391 -24.05 26.05 -6.45
N THR A 392 -23.87 27.36 -6.62
CA THR A 392 -24.65 28.17 -7.53
C THR A 392 -24.52 27.68 -8.96
N PHE A 393 -23.29 27.53 -9.47
CA PHE A 393 -23.05 27.03 -10.83
C PHE A 393 -23.67 25.65 -11.04
N GLN A 394 -23.41 24.72 -10.13
CA GLN A 394 -23.97 23.36 -10.22
C GLN A 394 -25.47 23.30 -10.19
N SER A 395 -26.13 24.14 -9.38
CA SER A 395 -27.58 24.22 -9.32
C SER A 395 -28.22 24.86 -10.57
N GLN A 396 -27.48 25.66 -11.31
CA GLN A 396 -27.89 26.26 -12.57
C GLN A 396 -27.73 25.29 -13.76
N CYS A 397 -26.85 24.25 -13.64
CA CYS A 397 -26.73 23.24 -14.70
C CYS A 397 -28.10 22.58 -14.94
N ASN A 398 -28.57 22.65 -16.17
CA ASN A 398 -29.91 22.21 -16.55
C ASN A 398 -29.94 21.34 -17.80
N VAL A 399 -28.76 21.07 -18.39
CA VAL A 399 -28.58 20.15 -19.53
C VAL A 399 -27.37 19.25 -19.31
N ILE A 400 -27.38 18.10 -20.00
CA ILE A 400 -26.25 17.17 -20.08
C ILE A 400 -25.92 16.91 -21.56
N VAL A 401 -24.64 16.84 -21.88
CA VAL A 401 -24.20 16.51 -23.25
C VAL A 401 -24.52 15.05 -23.56
N SER A 402 -25.37 14.82 -24.57
CA SER A 402 -25.79 13.50 -25.06
C SER A 402 -25.18 13.11 -26.42
N ALA A 403 -24.56 14.05 -27.12
CA ALA A 403 -23.70 13.73 -28.27
C ALA A 403 -22.39 13.10 -27.81
N VAL A 404 -21.75 12.30 -28.65
CA VAL A 404 -20.42 11.73 -28.38
C VAL A 404 -19.45 12.87 -28.04
N LEU A 405 -19.37 13.87 -28.90
CA LEU A 405 -18.62 15.12 -28.69
C LEU A 405 -19.49 16.27 -29.25
N ALA A 406 -19.93 17.18 -28.40
CA ALA A 406 -20.68 18.35 -28.83
C ALA A 406 -19.73 19.47 -29.27
N GLU A 407 -19.89 19.98 -30.49
CA GLU A 407 -19.08 21.09 -30.99
C GLU A 407 -19.51 22.41 -30.36
N ALA A 408 -18.56 23.09 -29.74
CA ALA A 408 -18.75 24.39 -29.11
C ALA A 408 -18.08 25.49 -29.93
N GLN A 409 -18.84 26.54 -30.24
CA GLN A 409 -18.41 27.72 -30.99
C GLN A 409 -18.40 28.95 -30.07
N ASN A 410 -17.50 29.90 -30.37
CA ASN A 410 -17.51 31.22 -29.72
C ASN A 410 -18.53 32.18 -30.37
N ASP A 411 -18.52 33.45 -29.97
CA ASP A 411 -19.42 34.48 -30.50
C ASP A 411 -19.23 34.76 -32.00
N GLU A 412 -18.06 34.45 -32.54
CA GLU A 412 -17.72 34.60 -33.96
C GLU A 412 -18.06 33.35 -34.79
N ASP A 413 -18.78 32.39 -34.23
CA ASP A 413 -19.12 31.08 -34.83
C ASP A 413 -17.90 30.20 -35.14
N VAL A 414 -16.76 30.49 -34.54
CA VAL A 414 -15.54 29.67 -34.67
C VAL A 414 -15.61 28.49 -33.74
N LEU A 415 -15.33 27.27 -34.26
CA LEU A 415 -15.17 26.09 -33.40
C LEU A 415 -13.98 26.27 -32.46
N VAL A 416 -14.26 26.35 -31.16
CA VAL A 416 -13.23 26.55 -30.14
C VAL A 416 -12.90 25.29 -29.39
N GLN A 417 -13.87 24.39 -29.18
CA GLN A 417 -13.70 23.16 -28.40
C GLN A 417 -14.74 22.09 -28.77
N ARG A 418 -14.54 20.88 -28.26
CA ARG A 418 -15.54 19.82 -28.25
C ARG A 418 -15.78 19.36 -26.80
N ILE A 419 -17.04 19.39 -26.38
CA ILE A 419 -17.48 19.03 -25.03
C ILE A 419 -17.85 17.55 -25.02
N PRO A 420 -17.23 16.71 -24.18
CA PRO A 420 -17.47 15.28 -24.19
C PRO A 420 -18.84 14.90 -23.60
N PHE A 421 -19.34 13.74 -24.01
CA PHE A 421 -20.54 13.09 -23.48
C PHE A 421 -20.56 13.08 -21.95
N ALA A 422 -21.76 13.19 -21.36
CA ALA A 422 -22.05 13.22 -19.93
C ALA A 422 -21.48 14.45 -19.18
N THR A 423 -21.06 15.51 -19.89
CA THR A 423 -20.73 16.80 -19.27
C THR A 423 -22.02 17.54 -18.89
N LEU A 424 -22.14 17.93 -17.61
CA LEU A 424 -23.21 18.82 -17.16
C LEU A 424 -22.90 20.26 -17.54
N ALA A 425 -23.92 21.02 -18.00
CA ALA A 425 -23.73 22.40 -18.40
C ALA A 425 -24.94 23.29 -18.03
N TYR A 426 -24.64 24.56 -17.85
CA TYR A 426 -25.65 25.58 -17.65
C TYR A 426 -26.05 26.20 -18.99
N ARG A 427 -27.23 25.85 -19.49
CA ARG A 427 -27.86 26.49 -20.65
C ARG A 427 -28.64 27.71 -20.21
N MET A 428 -28.14 28.89 -20.57
CA MET A 428 -28.77 30.17 -20.27
C MET A 428 -30.06 30.38 -21.07
N ASN A 429 -29.97 30.08 -22.38
CA ASN A 429 -31.11 30.17 -23.31
C ASN A 429 -30.89 29.27 -24.54
N GLU A 430 -31.91 29.19 -25.37
CA GLU A 430 -31.89 28.49 -26.65
C GLU A 430 -32.57 29.37 -27.73
N LYS A 431 -31.96 29.46 -28.91
CA LYS A 431 -32.49 30.20 -30.06
C LYS A 431 -32.16 29.43 -31.35
N GLU A 432 -33.18 29.19 -32.17
CA GLU A 432 -33.04 28.56 -33.51
C GLU A 432 -32.23 27.24 -33.48
N ALA A 433 -32.52 26.36 -32.50
CA ALA A 433 -31.82 25.10 -32.26
C ALA A 433 -30.33 25.25 -31.85
N VAL A 434 -29.91 26.43 -31.38
CA VAL A 434 -28.59 26.72 -30.78
C VAL A 434 -28.80 27.05 -29.31
N SER A 435 -28.13 26.30 -28.46
CA SER A 435 -28.03 26.50 -27.01
C SER A 435 -26.81 27.33 -26.65
N PHE A 436 -27.01 28.31 -25.77
CA PHE A 436 -25.97 29.18 -25.23
C PHE A 436 -25.55 28.67 -23.84
N LEU A 437 -24.35 28.10 -23.74
CA LEU A 437 -23.86 27.52 -22.50
C LEU A 437 -22.91 28.49 -21.80
N GLN A 438 -23.16 28.79 -20.54
CA GLN A 438 -22.25 29.57 -19.70
C GLN A 438 -21.22 28.61 -19.06
N LEU A 439 -19.95 28.96 -19.18
CA LEU A 439 -18.83 28.27 -18.57
C LEU A 439 -18.63 28.74 -17.11
N PRO A 440 -17.85 28.00 -16.31
CA PRO A 440 -17.53 28.39 -14.94
C PRO A 440 -16.95 29.82 -14.79
N ASP A 441 -16.16 30.28 -15.77
CA ASP A 441 -15.55 31.62 -15.80
C ASP A 441 -16.42 32.72 -16.42
N GLY A 442 -17.67 32.39 -16.77
CA GLY A 442 -18.63 33.32 -17.35
C GLY A 442 -18.60 33.45 -18.87
N ARG A 443 -17.64 32.87 -19.55
CA ARG A 443 -17.65 32.79 -21.04
C ARG A 443 -18.86 32.03 -21.53
N ILE A 444 -19.29 32.34 -22.75
CA ILE A 444 -20.47 31.72 -23.37
C ILE A 444 -20.01 30.96 -24.62
N TRP A 445 -20.50 29.72 -24.76
CA TRP A 445 -20.32 28.91 -25.97
C TRP A 445 -21.67 28.58 -26.59
N LYS A 446 -21.68 28.51 -27.94
CA LYS A 446 -22.82 28.09 -28.73
C LYS A 446 -22.68 26.61 -29.06
N VAL A 447 -23.71 25.82 -28.78
CA VAL A 447 -23.75 24.36 -29.03
C VAL A 447 -25.09 24.02 -29.67
N ARG A 448 -25.12 23.06 -30.59
CA ARG A 448 -26.38 22.60 -31.17
C ARG A 448 -27.28 21.99 -30.10
N SER A 449 -28.54 22.42 -30.00
CA SER A 449 -29.45 21.95 -28.96
C SER A 449 -29.72 20.45 -29.01
N GLN A 450 -29.69 19.84 -30.18
CA GLN A 450 -29.83 18.38 -30.37
C GLN A 450 -28.70 17.57 -29.75
N ASP A 451 -27.54 18.17 -29.44
CA ASP A 451 -26.39 17.53 -28.81
C ASP A 451 -26.52 17.49 -27.28
N LEU A 452 -27.60 18.08 -26.76
CA LEU A 452 -27.88 18.23 -25.34
C LEU A 452 -29.20 17.55 -24.95
N THR A 453 -29.25 17.00 -23.75
CA THR A 453 -30.48 16.49 -23.14
C THR A 453 -30.81 17.36 -21.91
N PRO A 454 -32.00 17.97 -21.82
CA PRO A 454 -32.46 18.63 -20.60
C PRO A 454 -32.42 17.67 -19.41
N LEU A 455 -32.02 18.16 -18.24
CA LEU A 455 -31.88 17.28 -17.04
C LEU A 455 -33.20 16.67 -16.60
N GLU A 456 -34.32 17.33 -16.86
CA GLU A 456 -35.69 16.81 -16.64
C GLU A 456 -35.99 15.56 -17.49
N ASN A 457 -35.32 15.42 -18.64
CA ASN A 457 -35.44 14.30 -19.56
C ASN A 457 -34.25 13.30 -19.47
N ARG A 458 -33.39 13.51 -18.48
CA ARG A 458 -32.24 12.64 -18.22
C ARG A 458 -32.70 11.20 -17.92
N PRO A 459 -32.12 10.17 -18.58
CA PRO A 459 -32.39 8.79 -18.20
C PRO A 459 -32.06 8.55 -16.71
N THR A 460 -32.81 7.68 -16.08
CA THR A 460 -32.54 7.17 -14.72
C THR A 460 -32.12 5.71 -14.76
N THR A 461 -31.85 5.09 -13.63
CA THR A 461 -31.49 3.67 -13.53
C THR A 461 -32.68 2.70 -13.61
N ASN A 462 -33.84 3.16 -14.11
CA ASN A 462 -34.94 2.26 -14.46
C ASN A 462 -34.67 1.55 -15.81
N GLU A 463 -35.46 0.54 -16.13
CA GLU A 463 -35.25 -0.30 -17.33
C GLU A 463 -35.20 0.52 -18.64
N ASP A 464 -36.12 1.47 -18.83
CA ASP A 464 -36.15 2.35 -20.02
C ASP A 464 -34.91 3.25 -20.07
N GLY A 465 -34.54 3.87 -18.94
CA GLY A 465 -33.36 4.73 -18.87
C GLY A 465 -32.06 4.00 -19.09
N ILE A 466 -31.92 2.78 -18.55
CA ILE A 466 -30.78 1.89 -18.81
C ILE A 466 -30.70 1.59 -20.31
N LYS A 467 -31.80 1.16 -20.93
CA LYS A 467 -31.85 0.84 -22.36
C LYS A 467 -31.45 2.05 -23.22
N ARG A 468 -32.04 3.21 -22.97
CA ARG A 468 -31.70 4.47 -23.67
C ARG A 468 -30.22 4.83 -23.51
N THR A 469 -29.65 4.63 -22.34
CA THR A 469 -28.24 4.95 -22.09
C THR A 469 -27.32 3.93 -22.75
N LEU A 470 -27.68 2.64 -22.77
CA LEU A 470 -26.97 1.60 -23.51
C LEU A 470 -26.92 1.93 -25.02
N ASP A 471 -28.05 2.36 -25.61
CA ASP A 471 -28.11 2.78 -27.02
C ASP A 471 -27.15 3.95 -27.34
N LEU A 472 -26.95 4.84 -26.36
CA LEU A 472 -25.99 5.94 -26.50
C LEU A 472 -24.54 5.49 -26.39
N ILE A 473 -24.18 4.67 -25.39
CA ILE A 473 -22.78 4.28 -25.17
C ILE A 473 -22.28 3.26 -26.20
N GLN A 474 -23.15 2.50 -26.87
CA GLN A 474 -22.78 1.65 -27.99
C GLN A 474 -22.14 2.43 -29.14
N ARG A 475 -22.41 3.74 -29.25
CA ARG A 475 -21.75 4.64 -30.22
C ARG A 475 -20.26 4.84 -29.91
N PHE A 476 -19.78 4.42 -28.73
CA PHE A 476 -18.37 4.48 -28.35
C PHE A 476 -17.56 3.27 -28.87
N CYS A 477 -18.21 2.30 -29.51
CA CYS A 477 -17.49 1.19 -30.14
C CYS A 477 -16.42 1.73 -31.09
N GLY A 478 -15.17 1.27 -30.94
CA GLY A 478 -14.01 1.77 -31.67
C GLY A 478 -13.30 2.99 -31.06
N VAL A 479 -13.84 3.60 -29.99
CA VAL A 479 -13.09 4.62 -29.23
C VAL A 479 -11.84 3.97 -28.61
N PRO A 480 -10.63 4.56 -28.77
CA PRO A 480 -9.40 3.97 -28.28
C PRO A 480 -9.38 3.71 -26.78
N TYR A 481 -8.69 2.66 -26.37
CA TYR A 481 -8.34 2.47 -24.95
C TYR A 481 -7.36 3.55 -24.51
N LEU A 482 -7.66 4.18 -23.39
CA LEU A 482 -6.83 5.24 -22.83
C LEU A 482 -6.79 5.08 -21.31
N TRP A 483 -5.65 4.69 -20.77
CA TRP A 483 -5.47 4.58 -19.32
C TRP A 483 -5.82 5.89 -18.61
N GLY A 484 -6.67 5.83 -17.57
CA GLY A 484 -7.22 6.99 -16.88
C GLY A 484 -8.34 7.72 -17.62
N GLY A 485 -8.75 7.26 -18.82
CA GLY A 485 -9.74 7.92 -19.67
C GLY A 485 -11.17 7.74 -19.19
N ARG A 486 -11.98 8.83 -19.24
CA ARG A 486 -13.40 8.87 -18.84
C ARG A 486 -14.30 9.48 -19.92
N THR A 487 -13.83 9.61 -21.15
CA THR A 487 -14.55 10.35 -22.18
C THR A 487 -14.38 9.70 -23.56
N PRO A 488 -15.20 10.05 -24.55
CA PRO A 488 -15.05 9.57 -25.93
C PRO A 488 -13.74 9.95 -26.64
N TYR A 489 -12.84 10.69 -26.00
CA TYR A 489 -11.47 10.85 -26.48
C TYR A 489 -10.61 9.60 -26.21
N GLY A 490 -11.04 8.75 -25.31
CA GLY A 490 -10.50 7.46 -24.93
C GLY A 490 -11.04 7.06 -23.55
N PHE A 491 -11.36 5.78 -23.39
CA PHE A 491 -11.83 5.20 -22.16
C PHE A 491 -10.84 4.16 -21.61
N ASP A 492 -10.70 4.07 -20.31
CA ASP A 492 -10.39 2.79 -19.69
C ASP A 492 -11.68 2.05 -19.30
N CYS A 493 -11.56 0.83 -18.78
CA CYS A 493 -12.71 -0.03 -18.48
C CYS A 493 -13.66 0.62 -17.44
N SER A 494 -13.12 1.08 -16.33
CA SER A 494 -13.89 1.69 -15.23
C SER A 494 -14.38 3.10 -15.59
N GLY A 495 -13.65 3.83 -16.43
CA GLY A 495 -14.08 5.14 -16.93
C GLY A 495 -15.27 5.06 -17.88
N LEU A 496 -15.36 4.00 -18.71
CA LEU A 496 -16.55 3.72 -19.53
C LEU A 496 -17.76 3.40 -18.63
N ALA A 497 -17.59 2.49 -17.66
CA ALA A 497 -18.62 2.14 -16.68
C ALA A 497 -19.09 3.35 -15.86
N GLY A 498 -18.13 4.16 -15.35
CA GLY A 498 -18.44 5.40 -14.63
C GLY A 498 -19.17 6.43 -15.49
N THR A 499 -18.84 6.55 -16.77
CA THR A 499 -19.51 7.46 -17.71
C THR A 499 -20.93 6.99 -18.02
N PHE A 500 -21.16 5.69 -18.17
CA PHE A 500 -22.49 5.11 -18.32
C PHE A 500 -23.41 5.49 -17.16
N TYR A 501 -22.99 5.26 -15.92
CA TYR A 501 -23.76 5.59 -14.74
C TYR A 501 -23.86 7.10 -14.49
N SER A 502 -22.78 7.85 -14.73
CA SER A 502 -22.76 9.31 -14.61
C SER A 502 -23.80 9.98 -15.53
N PHE A 503 -24.05 9.45 -16.74
CA PHE A 503 -25.09 9.97 -17.61
C PHE A 503 -26.48 9.80 -17.03
N MET A 504 -26.75 8.77 -16.24
CA MET A 504 -28.01 8.52 -15.54
C MET A 504 -28.10 9.19 -14.15
N GLY A 505 -27.10 9.95 -13.72
CA GLY A 505 -27.11 10.67 -12.44
C GLY A 505 -26.52 9.90 -11.28
N VAL A 506 -25.96 8.75 -11.51
CA VAL A 506 -25.33 7.93 -10.46
C VAL A 506 -23.83 8.09 -10.51
N THR A 507 -23.25 8.48 -9.39
CA THR A 507 -21.79 8.50 -9.22
C THR A 507 -21.33 7.16 -8.66
N ILE A 508 -20.38 6.53 -9.33
CA ILE A 508 -19.73 5.30 -8.88
C ILE A 508 -18.23 5.56 -8.68
N PRO A 509 -17.52 4.75 -7.88
CA PRO A 509 -16.09 4.89 -7.69
C PRO A 509 -15.30 4.86 -9.01
N ARG A 510 -14.11 5.48 -9.00
CA ARG A 510 -13.30 5.64 -10.21
C ARG A 510 -12.73 4.32 -10.73
N ASP A 511 -12.20 3.46 -9.85
CA ASP A 511 -11.46 2.27 -10.24
C ASP A 511 -12.32 0.99 -10.13
N ALA A 512 -12.04 0.00 -10.98
CA ALA A 512 -12.85 -1.21 -11.11
C ALA A 512 -12.96 -2.02 -9.80
N ASP A 513 -11.87 -2.14 -9.04
CA ASP A 513 -11.87 -2.81 -7.75
C ASP A 513 -12.75 -2.07 -6.72
N GLN A 514 -12.68 -0.74 -6.67
CA GLN A 514 -13.54 0.07 -5.82
C GLN A 514 -15.02 -0.06 -6.21
N GLN A 515 -15.33 -0.08 -7.51
CA GLN A 515 -16.68 -0.29 -8.02
C GLN A 515 -17.21 -1.67 -7.60
N HIS A 516 -16.39 -2.72 -7.69
CA HIS A 516 -16.76 -4.07 -7.26
C HIS A 516 -17.16 -4.14 -5.78
N PHE A 517 -16.47 -3.41 -4.90
CA PHE A 517 -16.81 -3.39 -3.48
C PHE A 517 -18.02 -2.51 -3.14
N ALA A 518 -18.29 -1.47 -3.95
CA ALA A 518 -19.34 -0.48 -3.66
C ALA A 518 -20.73 -0.87 -4.18
N GLY A 519 -20.82 -1.67 -5.25
CA GLY A 519 -22.08 -2.04 -5.89
C GLY A 519 -22.83 -3.17 -5.16
N GLU A 520 -24.15 -3.19 -5.34
CA GLU A 520 -25.00 -4.32 -4.87
C GLU A 520 -24.64 -5.60 -5.64
N VAL A 521 -24.49 -6.71 -4.94
CA VAL A 521 -24.21 -8.02 -5.55
C VAL A 521 -25.40 -8.46 -6.40
N VAL A 522 -25.13 -8.84 -7.64
CA VAL A 522 -26.15 -9.41 -8.54
C VAL A 522 -26.09 -10.94 -8.44
N GLU A 523 -27.16 -11.53 -7.96
CA GLU A 523 -27.33 -12.98 -7.94
C GLU A 523 -27.99 -13.44 -9.25
N GLY A 524 -27.49 -14.55 -9.83
CA GLY A 524 -28.02 -15.10 -11.08
C GLY A 524 -27.49 -14.38 -12.34
N THR A 525 -28.32 -14.34 -13.39
CA THR A 525 -27.94 -13.76 -14.69
C THR A 525 -27.93 -12.24 -14.63
N PRO A 526 -26.83 -11.57 -15.01
CA PRO A 526 -26.76 -10.13 -15.05
C PRO A 526 -27.77 -9.54 -16.06
N ALA A 527 -28.47 -8.50 -15.64
CA ALA A 527 -29.38 -7.75 -16.47
C ALA A 527 -28.62 -6.69 -17.32
N PRO A 528 -29.25 -6.11 -18.35
CA PRO A 528 -28.70 -4.95 -19.05
C PRO A 528 -28.36 -3.83 -18.07
N GLY A 529 -27.16 -3.25 -18.21
CA GLY A 529 -26.65 -2.19 -17.35
C GLY A 529 -25.88 -2.65 -16.12
N ASP A 530 -25.99 -3.89 -15.69
CA ASP A 530 -25.15 -4.44 -14.60
C ASP A 530 -23.66 -4.40 -15.02
N LEU A 531 -22.78 -4.19 -14.05
CA LEU A 531 -21.34 -4.19 -14.27
C LEU A 531 -20.75 -5.57 -14.00
N LEU A 532 -20.06 -6.11 -14.99
CA LEU A 532 -19.39 -7.41 -14.93
C LEU A 532 -17.92 -7.21 -14.57
N TYR A 533 -17.44 -7.90 -13.53
CA TYR A 533 -16.07 -7.73 -13.03
C TYR A 533 -15.20 -8.94 -13.34
N PHE A 534 -13.95 -8.65 -13.66
CA PHE A 534 -12.96 -9.66 -14.02
C PHE A 534 -11.68 -9.42 -13.24
N GLY A 535 -11.00 -10.51 -12.90
CA GLY A 535 -9.78 -10.43 -12.13
C GLY A 535 -9.17 -11.79 -11.87
N GLU A 536 -7.91 -11.81 -11.54
CA GLU A 536 -7.19 -13.02 -11.23
C GLU A 536 -7.42 -13.41 -9.76
N LYS A 537 -7.57 -14.70 -9.54
CA LYS A 537 -7.59 -15.27 -8.20
C LYS A 537 -6.17 -15.57 -7.80
N ASN A 538 -5.76 -15.11 -6.63
CA ASN A 538 -4.47 -15.47 -6.08
C ASN A 538 -4.50 -16.95 -5.67
N GLU A 539 -3.62 -17.75 -6.22
CA GLU A 539 -3.54 -19.19 -5.93
C GLU A 539 -3.22 -19.49 -4.46
N ASP A 540 -2.59 -18.54 -3.79
CA ASP A 540 -2.09 -18.74 -2.44
C ASP A 540 -3.11 -18.43 -1.33
N ASP A 541 -4.08 -17.52 -1.52
CA ASP A 541 -4.95 -17.02 -0.43
C ASP A 541 -6.43 -16.86 -0.80
N ASP A 542 -6.84 -17.36 -1.96
CA ASP A 542 -8.18 -17.18 -2.50
C ASP A 542 -8.63 -15.72 -2.69
N SER A 543 -7.74 -14.73 -2.45
CA SER A 543 -8.05 -13.33 -2.71
C SER A 543 -8.23 -13.08 -4.21
N VAL A 544 -9.12 -12.16 -4.53
CA VAL A 544 -9.42 -11.79 -5.92
C VAL A 544 -8.90 -10.38 -6.18
N HIS A 545 -8.01 -10.23 -7.17
CA HIS A 545 -7.56 -8.95 -7.66
C HIS A 545 -8.40 -8.53 -8.87
N ILE A 546 -9.39 -7.64 -8.64
CA ILE A 546 -10.20 -7.08 -9.72
C ILE A 546 -9.36 -6.10 -10.54
N SER A 547 -9.23 -6.37 -11.84
CA SER A 547 -8.43 -5.57 -12.77
C SER A 547 -9.23 -5.02 -13.95
N HIS A 548 -10.49 -5.47 -14.13
CA HIS A 548 -11.28 -5.10 -15.30
C HIS A 548 -12.78 -5.10 -15.02
N VAL A 549 -13.53 -4.29 -15.81
CA VAL A 549 -14.99 -4.16 -15.72
C VAL A 549 -15.60 -3.98 -17.11
N ALA A 550 -16.81 -4.50 -17.30
CA ALA A 550 -17.63 -4.33 -18.50
C ALA A 550 -19.07 -3.96 -18.15
N VAL A 551 -19.81 -3.40 -19.11
CA VAL A 551 -21.24 -3.10 -18.98
C VAL A 551 -22.03 -4.19 -19.68
N SER A 552 -22.90 -4.91 -18.98
CA SER A 552 -23.79 -5.93 -19.52
C SER A 552 -24.80 -5.31 -20.50
N LEU A 553 -24.97 -5.94 -21.64
CA LEU A 553 -26.02 -5.61 -22.61
C LEU A 553 -27.21 -6.59 -22.50
N GLY A 554 -27.13 -7.53 -21.57
CA GLY A 554 -28.08 -8.60 -21.37
C GLY A 554 -27.66 -9.91 -22.05
N GLY A 555 -28.08 -11.05 -21.48
CA GLY A 555 -27.62 -12.36 -21.91
C GLY A 555 -26.10 -12.48 -21.76
N ASP A 556 -25.44 -13.00 -22.80
CA ASP A 556 -23.99 -13.20 -22.80
C ASP A 556 -23.19 -12.00 -23.33
N LEU A 557 -23.87 -10.94 -23.81
CA LEU A 557 -23.24 -9.81 -24.52
C LEU A 557 -22.90 -8.67 -23.57
N PHE A 558 -21.73 -8.08 -23.73
CA PHE A 558 -21.29 -6.92 -22.96
C PHE A 558 -20.39 -5.98 -23.78
N LEU A 559 -20.34 -4.71 -23.32
CA LEU A 559 -19.50 -3.65 -23.88
C LEU A 559 -18.43 -3.27 -22.85
N HIS A 560 -17.18 -3.15 -23.27
CA HIS A 560 -16.09 -2.70 -22.42
C HIS A 560 -15.01 -1.95 -23.21
N SER A 561 -14.12 -1.24 -22.51
CA SER A 561 -12.91 -0.70 -23.11
C SER A 561 -11.70 -1.47 -22.58
N ASN A 562 -10.88 -2.01 -23.48
CA ASN A 562 -9.77 -2.88 -23.12
C ASN A 562 -8.56 -2.68 -24.04
N GLY A 563 -7.36 -3.00 -23.52
CA GLY A 563 -6.11 -2.88 -24.28
C GLY A 563 -5.93 -3.98 -25.35
N ALA A 564 -6.55 -5.15 -25.16
CA ALA A 564 -6.38 -6.27 -26.08
C ALA A 564 -7.10 -6.05 -27.42
N ASP A 565 -8.26 -5.40 -27.38
CA ASP A 565 -9.02 -4.99 -28.58
C ASP A 565 -8.73 -3.51 -28.95
N TRP A 566 -7.74 -2.88 -28.31
CA TRP A 566 -7.28 -1.49 -28.52
C TRP A 566 -8.34 -0.41 -28.30
N GLY A 567 -9.45 -0.73 -27.66
CA GLY A 567 -10.50 0.23 -27.43
C GLY A 567 -11.79 -0.34 -26.90
N THR A 568 -12.86 0.43 -27.09
CA THR A 568 -14.22 0.04 -26.71
C THR A 568 -14.77 -0.96 -27.73
N SER A 569 -15.13 -2.16 -27.26
CA SER A 569 -15.55 -3.29 -28.09
C SER A 569 -16.60 -4.14 -27.41
N TYR A 570 -17.27 -4.98 -28.21
CA TYR A 570 -18.17 -6.02 -27.72
C TYR A 570 -17.42 -7.31 -27.46
N ASN A 571 -17.77 -7.99 -26.37
CA ASN A 571 -17.40 -9.39 -26.15
C ASN A 571 -18.60 -10.19 -25.64
N SER A 572 -18.46 -11.52 -25.63
CA SER A 572 -19.54 -12.43 -25.24
C SER A 572 -19.02 -13.60 -24.42
N PHE A 573 -19.85 -14.08 -23.51
CA PHE A 573 -19.63 -15.35 -22.79
C PHE A 573 -20.04 -16.60 -23.63
N ASP A 574 -20.78 -16.41 -24.73
CA ASP A 574 -21.14 -17.52 -25.61
C ASP A 574 -19.88 -18.09 -26.30
N LEU A 575 -19.58 -19.36 -25.98
CA LEU A 575 -18.42 -20.09 -26.51
C LEU A 575 -18.41 -20.21 -28.04
N SER A 576 -19.57 -20.14 -28.70
CA SER A 576 -19.70 -20.20 -30.17
C SER A 576 -19.50 -18.84 -30.82
N SER A 577 -19.47 -17.76 -30.07
CA SER A 577 -19.36 -16.40 -30.58
C SER A 577 -17.96 -16.10 -31.09
N ARG A 578 -17.85 -15.38 -32.22
CA ARG A 578 -16.56 -14.88 -32.74
C ARG A 578 -15.88 -13.83 -31.87
N ILE A 579 -16.64 -13.20 -30.96
CA ILE A 579 -16.16 -12.20 -30.02
C ILE A 579 -15.96 -12.79 -28.60
N TYR A 580 -16.03 -14.12 -28.46
CA TYR A 580 -15.67 -14.81 -27.21
C TYR A 580 -14.20 -14.63 -26.89
N ARG A 581 -13.89 -14.38 -25.61
CA ARG A 581 -12.52 -14.32 -25.07
C ARG A 581 -12.40 -15.23 -23.85
N LYS A 582 -11.58 -16.26 -23.97
CA LYS A 582 -11.34 -17.27 -22.92
C LYS A 582 -10.99 -16.64 -21.59
N TRP A 583 -10.04 -15.68 -21.60
CA TRP A 583 -9.59 -15.01 -20.36
C TRP A 583 -10.74 -14.32 -19.61
N LEU A 584 -11.63 -13.62 -20.31
CA LEU A 584 -12.78 -12.97 -19.69
C LEU A 584 -13.73 -13.98 -19.06
N HIS A 585 -13.97 -15.12 -19.73
CA HIS A 585 -14.83 -16.18 -19.20
C HIS A 585 -14.26 -16.81 -17.91
N GLU A 586 -12.96 -17.17 -17.93
CA GLU A 586 -12.28 -17.84 -16.82
C GLU A 586 -12.05 -16.92 -15.61
N ASN A 587 -11.92 -15.61 -15.89
CA ASN A 587 -11.64 -14.60 -14.86
C ASN A 587 -12.87 -13.76 -14.47
N TYR A 588 -14.08 -14.17 -14.83
CA TYR A 588 -15.30 -13.54 -14.35
C TYR A 588 -15.46 -13.72 -12.84
N ARG A 589 -15.77 -12.63 -12.12
CA ARG A 589 -15.83 -12.57 -10.64
C ARG A 589 -17.17 -12.03 -10.12
N GLY A 590 -18.20 -12.13 -10.95
CA GLY A 590 -19.54 -11.70 -10.60
C GLY A 590 -19.88 -10.31 -11.10
N ALA A 591 -21.13 -9.92 -10.85
CA ALA A 591 -21.66 -8.64 -11.28
C ALA A 591 -22.09 -7.76 -10.10
N ARG A 592 -22.16 -6.45 -10.35
CA ARG A 592 -22.67 -5.45 -9.42
C ARG A 592 -23.68 -4.54 -10.10
N ARG A 593 -24.62 -4.02 -9.32
CA ARG A 593 -25.63 -3.08 -9.73
C ARG A 593 -25.53 -1.80 -8.93
N PHE A 594 -25.73 -0.67 -9.58
CA PHE A 594 -25.85 0.64 -8.97
C PHE A 594 -27.21 1.24 -9.31
N ARG A 595 -27.79 1.95 -8.35
CA ARG A 595 -29.13 2.53 -8.49
C ARG A 595 -29.13 4.01 -8.17
#